data_c594315aaacd2327026ef3b6a9da35e1
#
_entry.id   c594315aaacd2327026ef3b6a9da35e1
#
_cell.length_a   1.000
_cell.length_b   1.000
_cell.length_c   1.000
_cell.angle_alpha   90.00
_cell.angle_beta   90.00
_cell.angle_gamma   90.00
#
_symmetry.space_group_name_H-M   'P 1'
#
loop_
_entity.id
_entity.type
_entity.pdbx_description
1 polymer ?
#
loop_
_entity_poly.entity_id
_entity_poly.type
_entity_poly.pdbx_seq_one_letter_code
_entity_poly.pdbx_strand_id
1 'polypeptide(L)'
;MSALDAAEAALAALHPRPYPLPLGRLAPVVEGAFQGFGRTGWVVCGPRERVGATLRGCPVERLVLAASGARPYKLAPCSEAPGNRALHAVGLALASREAVLCLLGTASAASGAFYEACNVAGITGAPVIFVVTVLPLDDRAPVGPQLAGAPAALASACGLAAHTVAPGEIAAAVSSARASARPTLIQVNLE
;
A
#
# COMPACT_ATOMS: atom_id res chain seq x y z
N MET A 1 20.03 12.49 -3.17
CA MET A 1 19.59 11.09 -3.38
C MET A 1 19.05 10.59 -2.06
N SER A 2 17.76 10.30 -1.98
CA SER A 2 17.15 9.77 -0.76
C SER A 2 17.58 8.32 -0.50
N ALA A 3 17.32 7.82 0.73
CA ALA A 3 17.57 6.41 1.05
C ALA A 3 16.75 5.47 0.14
N LEU A 4 15.54 5.89 -0.25
CA LEU A 4 14.72 5.14 -1.19
C LEU A 4 15.30 5.13 -2.60
N ASP A 5 15.81 6.26 -3.10
CA ASP A 5 16.42 6.32 -4.45
C ASP A 5 17.63 5.37 -4.53
N ALA A 6 18.45 5.34 -3.49
CA ALA A 6 19.60 4.42 -3.42
C ALA A 6 19.14 2.95 -3.38
N ALA A 7 18.09 2.65 -2.65
CA ALA A 7 17.53 1.30 -2.57
C ALA A 7 16.88 0.86 -3.90
N GLU A 8 16.20 1.77 -4.60
CA GLU A 8 15.64 1.51 -5.94
C GLU A 8 16.75 1.19 -6.96
N ALA A 9 17.81 1.99 -6.97
CA ALA A 9 18.94 1.75 -7.86
C ALA A 9 19.61 0.40 -7.58
N ALA A 10 19.80 0.05 -6.31
CA ALA A 10 20.36 -1.23 -5.91
C ALA A 10 19.43 -2.40 -6.29
N LEU A 11 18.13 -2.26 -6.09
CA LEU A 11 17.15 -3.28 -6.46
C LEU A 11 17.10 -3.49 -7.98
N ALA A 12 17.14 -2.41 -8.75
CA ALA A 12 17.16 -2.47 -10.22
C ALA A 12 18.43 -3.18 -10.74
N ALA A 13 19.58 -2.97 -10.08
CA ALA A 13 20.83 -3.62 -10.45
C ALA A 13 20.83 -5.14 -10.16
N LEU A 14 20.10 -5.58 -9.15
CA LEU A 14 19.99 -6.99 -8.78
C LEU A 14 18.91 -7.75 -9.57
N HIS A 15 17.99 -7.04 -10.23
CA HIS A 15 16.86 -7.70 -10.87
C HIS A 15 17.25 -8.26 -12.24
N PRO A 16 16.92 -9.54 -12.55
CA PRO A 16 17.30 -10.18 -13.82
C PRO A 16 16.52 -9.67 -15.03
N ARG A 17 15.51 -8.83 -14.85
CA ARG A 17 14.70 -8.20 -15.90
C ARG A 17 14.47 -6.74 -15.57
N PRO A 18 14.16 -5.89 -16.57
CA PRO A 18 13.79 -4.50 -16.31
C PRO A 18 12.59 -4.48 -15.35
N TYR A 19 12.82 -4.12 -14.11
CA TYR A 19 11.82 -4.10 -13.05
C TYR A 19 12.34 -3.27 -11.88
N PRO A 20 11.43 -2.77 -11.10
CA PRO A 20 10.12 -2.27 -11.43
C PRO A 20 10.21 -0.86 -11.98
N LEU A 21 9.13 -0.34 -12.54
CA LEU A 21 9.05 1.09 -12.81
C LEU A 21 9.43 1.86 -11.55
N PRO A 22 10.29 2.89 -11.62
CA PRO A 22 10.68 3.66 -10.46
C PRO A 22 9.46 4.24 -9.74
N LEU A 23 9.59 4.49 -8.44
CA LEU A 23 8.51 5.07 -7.64
C LEU A 23 8.05 6.41 -8.22
N GLY A 24 8.98 7.26 -8.63
CA GLY A 24 8.65 8.57 -9.16
C GLY A 24 7.74 9.33 -8.18
N ARG A 25 6.56 9.74 -8.65
CA ARG A 25 5.56 10.46 -7.83
C ARG A 25 5.06 9.66 -6.61
N LEU A 26 5.24 8.34 -6.59
CA LEU A 26 4.86 7.50 -5.45
C LEU A 26 5.86 7.58 -4.28
N ALA A 27 7.09 8.06 -4.51
CA ALA A 27 8.14 8.04 -3.50
C ALA A 27 7.73 8.70 -2.17
N PRO A 28 7.15 9.92 -2.13
CA PRO A 28 6.71 10.53 -0.89
C PRO A 28 5.62 9.72 -0.17
N VAL A 29 4.73 9.08 -0.93
CA VAL A 29 3.65 8.25 -0.39
C VAL A 29 4.22 7.01 0.28
N VAL A 30 5.12 6.30 -0.42
CA VAL A 30 5.75 5.08 0.10
C VAL A 30 6.60 5.41 1.31
N GLU A 31 7.42 6.44 1.24
CA GLU A 31 8.26 6.88 2.36
C GLU A 31 7.42 7.22 3.59
N GLY A 32 6.43 8.10 3.42
CA GLY A 32 5.55 8.52 4.51
C GLY A 32 4.75 7.35 5.11
N ALA A 33 4.23 6.46 4.27
CA ALA A 33 3.47 5.30 4.74
C ALA A 33 4.33 4.34 5.58
N PHE A 34 5.54 4.03 5.14
CA PHE A 34 6.44 3.16 5.88
C PHE A 34 6.97 3.82 7.16
N GLN A 35 7.28 5.12 7.13
CA GLN A 35 7.70 5.88 8.30
C GLN A 35 6.58 5.94 9.35
N GLY A 36 5.38 6.33 8.97
CA GLY A 36 4.23 6.41 9.86
C GLY A 36 3.81 5.05 10.43
N PHE A 37 3.95 4.00 9.63
CA PHE A 37 3.61 2.64 10.08
C PHE A 37 4.68 2.01 10.99
N GLY A 38 5.95 2.36 10.81
CA GLY A 38 7.06 1.87 11.60
C GLY A 38 7.44 0.41 11.29
N ARG A 39 8.15 -0.22 12.24
CA ARG A 39 8.80 -1.53 12.03
C ARG A 39 7.95 -2.74 12.42
N THR A 40 6.89 -2.57 13.21
CA THR A 40 6.01 -3.66 13.65
C THR A 40 4.72 -3.69 12.83
N GLY A 41 4.06 -4.84 12.77
CA GLY A 41 2.88 -5.03 11.92
C GLY A 41 3.25 -5.41 10.48
N TRP A 42 2.28 -5.95 9.75
CA TRP A 42 2.49 -6.48 8.41
C TRP A 42 2.30 -5.41 7.33
N VAL A 43 3.04 -5.57 6.24
CA VAL A 43 2.87 -4.74 5.04
C VAL A 43 2.50 -5.62 3.87
N VAL A 44 1.44 -5.24 3.16
CA VAL A 44 0.98 -5.80 1.89
C VAL A 44 1.08 -4.69 0.85
N CYS A 45 1.88 -4.87 -0.17
CA CYS A 45 2.09 -3.85 -1.18
C CYS A 45 2.41 -4.45 -2.55
N GLY A 46 2.39 -3.62 -3.56
CA GLY A 46 2.80 -4.00 -4.91
C GLY A 46 4.31 -4.12 -5.06
N PRO A 47 4.73 -4.61 -6.21
CA PRO A 47 6.15 -4.79 -6.48
C PRO A 47 6.95 -3.47 -6.37
N ARG A 48 6.38 -2.34 -6.80
CA ARG A 48 7.04 -1.03 -6.75
C ARG A 48 7.25 -0.54 -5.31
N GLU A 49 6.21 -0.64 -4.51
CA GLU A 49 6.20 -0.10 -3.14
C GLU A 49 7.05 -0.95 -2.17
N ARG A 50 7.43 -2.18 -2.58
CA ARG A 50 8.25 -3.10 -1.75
C ARG A 50 9.58 -2.48 -1.32
N VAL A 51 10.16 -1.62 -2.13
CA VAL A 51 11.41 -0.93 -1.80
C VAL A 51 11.30 -0.15 -0.47
N GLY A 52 10.11 0.30 -0.11
CA GLY A 52 9.85 0.92 1.20
C GLY A 52 10.20 0.03 2.40
N ALA A 53 10.26 -1.30 2.23
CA ALA A 53 10.68 -2.20 3.32
C ALA A 53 12.14 -2.01 3.74
N THR A 54 12.97 -1.37 2.92
CA THR A 54 14.34 -0.99 3.29
C THR A 54 14.36 0.02 4.44
N LEU A 55 13.33 0.87 4.55
CA LEU A 55 13.14 1.78 5.70
C LEU A 55 12.88 1.03 7.01
N ARG A 56 12.51 -0.25 6.91
CA ARG A 56 12.35 -1.17 8.04
C ARG A 56 13.61 -2.02 8.32
N GLY A 57 14.68 -1.79 7.56
CA GLY A 57 15.93 -2.54 7.63
C GLY A 57 15.94 -3.83 6.79
N CYS A 58 14.97 -4.00 5.86
CA CYS A 58 14.98 -5.13 4.94
C CYS A 58 16.12 -4.98 3.93
N PRO A 59 17.05 -5.94 3.80
CA PRO A 59 18.07 -5.90 2.76
C PRO A 59 17.44 -5.95 1.37
N VAL A 60 18.03 -5.21 0.42
CA VAL A 60 17.51 -5.10 -0.95
C VAL A 60 17.44 -6.48 -1.64
N GLU A 61 18.39 -7.36 -1.36
CA GLU A 61 18.45 -8.72 -1.91
C GLU A 61 17.22 -9.56 -1.58
N ARG A 62 16.58 -9.29 -0.43
CA ARG A 62 15.34 -9.95 -0.01
C ARG A 62 14.12 -9.48 -0.80
N LEU A 63 14.24 -8.37 -1.53
CA LEU A 63 13.15 -7.79 -2.30
C LEU A 63 13.12 -8.24 -3.76
N VAL A 64 14.19 -8.88 -4.25
CA VAL A 64 14.32 -9.31 -5.65
C VAL A 64 13.21 -10.27 -6.06
N LEU A 65 12.81 -11.18 -5.18
CA LEU A 65 11.70 -12.11 -5.43
C LEU A 65 10.42 -11.60 -4.77
N ALA A 66 9.65 -10.80 -5.50
CA ALA A 66 8.42 -10.21 -5.00
C ALA A 66 7.40 -11.24 -4.47
N ALA A 67 7.33 -12.41 -5.10
CA ALA A 67 6.42 -13.50 -4.71
C ALA A 67 6.78 -14.15 -3.36
N SER A 68 8.02 -14.02 -2.87
CA SER A 68 8.47 -14.73 -1.67
C SER A 68 8.12 -14.03 -0.35
N GLY A 69 7.83 -12.72 -0.40
CA GLY A 69 7.74 -11.92 0.83
C GLY A 69 9.08 -11.81 1.57
N ALA A 70 9.07 -11.12 2.70
CA ALA A 70 10.21 -11.04 3.59
C ALA A 70 9.71 -11.09 5.04
N ARG A 71 9.41 -12.30 5.51
CA ARG A 71 8.74 -12.57 6.79
C ARG A 71 9.42 -11.94 8.02
N PRO A 72 10.75 -11.94 8.17
CA PRO A 72 11.41 -11.29 9.31
C PRO A 72 11.14 -9.79 9.39
N TYR A 73 10.82 -9.16 8.25
CA TYR A 73 10.48 -7.73 8.14
C TYR A 73 8.97 -7.50 8.02
N LYS A 74 8.17 -8.55 8.24
CA LYS A 74 6.71 -8.54 8.12
C LYS A 74 6.21 -7.98 6.79
N LEU A 75 6.92 -8.29 5.71
CA LEU A 75 6.54 -7.99 4.34
C LEU A 75 5.88 -9.23 3.73
N ALA A 76 4.62 -9.12 3.39
CA ALA A 76 3.87 -10.20 2.76
C ALA A 76 4.34 -10.46 1.32
N PRO A 77 4.14 -11.68 0.79
CA PRO A 77 4.26 -11.94 -0.63
C PRO A 77 3.41 -10.99 -1.47
N CYS A 78 3.92 -10.58 -2.62
CA CYS A 78 3.15 -9.74 -3.54
C CYS A 78 2.20 -10.61 -4.36
N SER A 79 0.92 -10.30 -4.34
CA SER A 79 -0.05 -10.89 -5.28
C SER A 79 0.09 -10.26 -6.66
N GLU A 80 0.08 -11.07 -7.69
CA GLU A 80 0.05 -10.63 -9.10
C GLU A 80 -1.29 -9.98 -9.48
N ALA A 81 -2.37 -10.35 -8.79
CA ALA A 81 -3.67 -9.70 -8.94
C ALA A 81 -3.79 -8.50 -7.98
N PRO A 82 -3.61 -7.27 -8.48
CA PRO A 82 -3.52 -6.09 -7.61
C PRO A 82 -4.72 -5.88 -6.69
N GLY A 83 -5.93 -6.17 -7.16
CA GLY A 83 -7.16 -6.04 -6.37
C GLY A 83 -7.20 -6.98 -5.16
N ASN A 84 -6.64 -8.17 -5.28
CA ASN A 84 -6.65 -9.18 -4.22
C ASN A 84 -5.78 -8.80 -3.02
N ARG A 85 -4.85 -7.85 -3.17
CA ARG A 85 -4.02 -7.38 -2.06
C ARG A 85 -4.83 -6.85 -0.90
N ALA A 86 -5.94 -6.19 -1.17
CA ALA A 86 -6.82 -5.66 -0.14
C ALA A 86 -7.43 -6.79 0.70
N LEU A 87 -7.93 -7.84 0.07
CA LEU A 87 -8.46 -9.02 0.78
C LEU A 87 -7.37 -9.78 1.55
N HIS A 88 -6.17 -9.92 0.96
CA HIS A 88 -5.03 -10.51 1.67
C HIS A 88 -4.66 -9.71 2.92
N ALA A 89 -4.70 -8.38 2.84
CA ALA A 89 -4.41 -7.52 3.99
C ALA A 89 -5.44 -7.69 5.10
N VAL A 90 -6.73 -7.77 4.77
CA VAL A 90 -7.80 -8.03 5.74
C VAL A 90 -7.63 -9.41 6.38
N GLY A 91 -7.43 -10.45 5.57
CA GLY A 91 -7.21 -11.82 6.06
C GLY A 91 -5.99 -11.91 6.99
N LEU A 92 -4.91 -11.22 6.63
CA LEU A 92 -3.70 -11.16 7.44
C LEU A 92 -3.91 -10.42 8.76
N ALA A 93 -4.67 -9.31 8.75
CA ALA A 93 -5.02 -8.56 9.95
C ALA A 93 -5.87 -9.40 10.92
N LEU A 94 -6.85 -10.13 10.40
CA LEU A 94 -7.69 -11.02 11.19
C LEU A 94 -6.91 -12.19 11.79
N ALA A 95 -6.05 -12.82 10.99
CA ALA A 95 -5.29 -13.99 11.43
C ALA A 95 -4.17 -13.64 12.40
N SER A 96 -3.44 -12.54 12.16
CA SER A 96 -2.32 -12.13 13.01
C SER A 96 -2.74 -11.31 14.22
N ARG A 97 -3.90 -10.67 14.17
CA ARG A 97 -4.36 -9.67 15.15
C ARG A 97 -3.41 -8.47 15.28
N GLU A 98 -2.62 -8.24 14.26
CA GLU A 98 -1.69 -7.11 14.17
C GLU A 98 -2.20 -6.09 13.14
N ALA A 99 -1.78 -4.83 13.30
CA ALA A 99 -2.02 -3.82 12.27
C ALA A 99 -1.38 -4.23 10.95
N VAL A 100 -2.11 -4.02 9.85
CA VAL A 100 -1.65 -4.29 8.49
C VAL A 100 -1.74 -3.03 7.66
N LEU A 101 -0.61 -2.61 7.09
CA LEU A 101 -0.55 -1.55 6.08
C LEU A 101 -0.71 -2.18 4.70
N CYS A 102 -1.64 -1.68 3.90
CA CYS A 102 -1.86 -2.13 2.53
C CYS A 102 -1.76 -0.96 1.55
N LEU A 103 -0.77 -1.01 0.65
CA LEU A 103 -0.58 0.02 -0.39
C LEU A 103 -1.24 -0.43 -1.69
N LEU A 104 -2.08 0.44 -2.24
CA LEU A 104 -2.91 0.18 -3.41
C LEU A 104 -2.87 1.37 -4.39
N GLY A 105 -2.93 1.07 -5.67
CA GLY A 105 -3.12 2.08 -6.71
C GLY A 105 -4.57 2.15 -7.20
N THR A 106 -4.85 3.12 -8.08
CA THR A 106 -6.17 3.38 -8.69
C THR A 106 -6.84 2.12 -9.23
N ALA A 107 -6.13 1.33 -10.04
CA ALA A 107 -6.68 0.12 -10.64
C ALA A 107 -7.05 -0.96 -9.60
N SER A 108 -6.31 -1.03 -8.50
CA SER A 108 -6.65 -1.94 -7.39
C SER A 108 -7.93 -1.50 -6.69
N ALA A 109 -8.08 -0.20 -6.46
CA ALA A 109 -9.26 0.39 -5.83
C ALA A 109 -10.52 0.32 -6.71
N ALA A 110 -10.36 0.19 -8.03
CA ALA A 110 -11.47 0.00 -8.98
C ALA A 110 -11.98 -1.46 -9.04
N SER A 111 -11.33 -2.39 -8.33
CA SER A 111 -11.70 -3.81 -8.38
C SER A 111 -12.81 -4.16 -7.40
N GLY A 112 -13.66 -5.15 -7.76
CA GLY A 112 -14.65 -5.71 -6.83
C GLY A 112 -14.02 -6.29 -5.56
N ALA A 113 -12.79 -6.84 -5.65
CA ALA A 113 -12.05 -7.35 -4.51
C ALA A 113 -11.72 -6.26 -3.47
N PHE A 114 -11.48 -5.02 -3.91
CA PHE A 114 -11.29 -3.89 -3.00
C PHE A 114 -12.58 -3.52 -2.26
N TYR A 115 -13.71 -3.49 -2.98
CA TYR A 115 -15.02 -3.27 -2.35
C TYR A 115 -15.30 -4.30 -1.26
N GLU A 116 -15.11 -5.58 -1.60
CA GLU A 116 -15.31 -6.67 -0.66
C GLU A 116 -14.38 -6.56 0.56
N ALA A 117 -13.10 -6.20 0.34
CA ALA A 117 -12.16 -5.98 1.42
C ALA A 117 -12.58 -4.85 2.36
N CYS A 118 -13.10 -3.74 1.83
CA CYS A 118 -13.64 -2.65 2.66
C CYS A 118 -14.85 -3.14 3.48
N ASN A 119 -15.78 -3.85 2.84
CA ASN A 119 -16.95 -4.37 3.50
C ASN A 119 -16.59 -5.34 4.64
N VAL A 120 -15.72 -6.32 4.36
CA VAL A 120 -15.26 -7.29 5.38
C VAL A 120 -14.50 -6.59 6.50
N ALA A 121 -13.63 -5.62 6.19
CA ALA A 121 -12.90 -4.86 7.19
C ALA A 121 -13.85 -4.06 8.11
N GLY A 122 -14.89 -3.44 7.53
CA GLY A 122 -15.91 -2.71 8.30
C GLY A 122 -16.72 -3.61 9.23
N ILE A 123 -17.18 -4.77 8.75
CA ILE A 123 -17.95 -5.74 9.53
C ILE A 123 -17.10 -6.32 10.68
N THR A 124 -15.84 -6.65 10.41
CA THR A 124 -14.99 -7.38 11.36
C THR A 124 -14.18 -6.48 12.27
N GLY A 125 -14.06 -5.19 11.96
CA GLY A 125 -13.17 -4.29 12.68
C GLY A 125 -11.68 -4.61 12.50
N ALA A 126 -11.30 -5.29 11.40
CA ALA A 126 -9.93 -5.70 11.16
C ALA A 126 -8.96 -4.49 11.19
N PRO A 127 -7.84 -4.54 11.92
CA PRO A 127 -6.92 -3.41 12.04
C PRO A 127 -6.07 -3.22 10.76
N VAL A 128 -6.72 -2.92 9.64
CA VAL A 128 -6.10 -2.70 8.34
C VAL A 128 -6.11 -1.21 8.00
N ILE A 129 -5.01 -0.74 7.43
CA ILE A 129 -4.84 0.62 6.92
C ILE A 129 -4.60 0.52 5.42
N PHE A 130 -5.60 0.90 4.64
CA PHE A 130 -5.47 1.02 3.20
C PHE A 130 -4.92 2.40 2.85
N VAL A 131 -3.80 2.47 2.17
CA VAL A 131 -3.31 3.69 1.53
C VAL A 131 -3.56 3.55 0.04
N VAL A 132 -4.50 4.32 -0.49
CA VAL A 132 -4.88 4.30 -1.90
C VAL A 132 -4.33 5.52 -2.60
N THR A 133 -3.41 5.31 -3.53
CA THR A 133 -2.88 6.38 -4.38
C THR A 133 -3.70 6.47 -5.65
N VAL A 134 -4.36 7.62 -5.83
CA VAL A 134 -5.10 7.94 -7.04
C VAL A 134 -4.19 8.74 -7.96
N LEU A 135 -3.80 8.11 -9.06
CA LEU A 135 -2.99 8.72 -10.11
C LEU A 135 -3.89 9.31 -11.19
N PRO A 136 -3.53 10.47 -11.77
CA PRO A 136 -4.21 10.95 -12.96
C PRO A 136 -3.99 9.94 -14.11
N LEU A 137 -4.91 9.96 -15.04
CA LEU A 137 -4.75 9.23 -16.30
C LEU A 137 -3.54 9.84 -17.03
N ASP A 138 -2.57 9.01 -17.35
CA ASP A 138 -1.45 9.36 -18.20
C ASP A 138 -1.45 8.49 -19.45
N ASP A 139 -0.58 8.78 -20.40
CA ASP A 139 -0.44 8.07 -21.68
C ASP A 139 -0.11 6.57 -21.51
N ARG A 140 0.24 6.15 -20.30
CA ARG A 140 0.54 4.75 -19.96
C ARG A 140 -0.69 3.96 -19.54
N ALA A 141 -1.79 4.65 -19.27
CA ALA A 141 -3.07 4.05 -18.93
C ALA A 141 -4.16 4.58 -19.87
N PRO A 142 -4.22 4.10 -21.13
CA PRO A 142 -5.17 4.57 -22.14
C PRO A 142 -6.62 4.19 -21.84
N VAL A 143 -6.89 3.65 -20.69
CA VAL A 143 -8.23 3.29 -20.20
C VAL A 143 -8.83 4.53 -19.54
N GLY A 144 -10.03 4.90 -19.92
CA GLY A 144 -10.76 6.01 -19.35
C GLY A 144 -10.90 5.97 -17.81
N PRO A 145 -11.69 6.82 -17.19
CA PRO A 145 -11.83 6.87 -15.73
C PRO A 145 -12.11 5.49 -15.14
N GLN A 146 -11.25 5.06 -14.21
CA GLN A 146 -11.38 3.74 -13.58
C GLN A 146 -12.28 3.76 -12.34
N LEU A 147 -12.52 4.95 -11.79
CA LEU A 147 -13.29 5.16 -10.57
C LEU A 147 -14.45 6.10 -10.86
N ALA A 148 -15.67 5.68 -10.57
CA ALA A 148 -16.85 6.53 -10.62
C ALA A 148 -16.93 7.51 -9.44
N GLY A 149 -16.24 7.21 -8.34
CA GLY A 149 -16.20 8.02 -7.13
C GLY A 149 -14.90 7.81 -6.34
N ALA A 150 -14.72 8.62 -5.32
CA ALA A 150 -13.52 8.56 -4.48
C ALA A 150 -13.45 7.25 -3.68
N PRO A 151 -12.31 6.55 -3.62
CA PRO A 151 -12.13 5.39 -2.75
C PRO A 151 -12.45 5.66 -1.29
N ALA A 152 -12.17 6.87 -0.81
CA ALA A 152 -12.51 7.28 0.55
C ALA A 152 -14.03 7.28 0.81
N ALA A 153 -14.84 7.68 -0.17
CA ALA A 153 -16.30 7.64 -0.04
C ALA A 153 -16.82 6.19 0.04
N LEU A 154 -16.28 5.30 -0.78
CA LEU A 154 -16.60 3.88 -0.73
C LEU A 154 -16.24 3.26 0.63
N ALA A 155 -15.04 3.52 1.12
CA ALA A 155 -14.59 3.00 2.42
C ALA A 155 -15.45 3.53 3.57
N SER A 156 -15.82 4.81 3.53
CA SER A 156 -16.73 5.40 4.52
C SER A 156 -18.10 4.72 4.50
N ALA A 157 -18.65 4.42 3.32
CA ALA A 157 -19.92 3.70 3.17
C ALA A 157 -19.84 2.26 3.74
N CYS A 158 -18.65 1.66 3.74
CA CYS A 158 -18.40 0.36 4.37
C CYS A 158 -18.08 0.46 5.88
N GLY A 159 -18.13 1.65 6.49
CA GLY A 159 -17.91 1.84 7.93
C GLY A 159 -16.44 2.03 8.34
N LEU A 160 -15.52 2.20 7.40
CA LEU A 160 -14.13 2.54 7.70
C LEU A 160 -13.99 4.02 8.06
N ALA A 161 -13.00 4.33 8.90
CA ALA A 161 -12.49 5.71 8.94
C ALA A 161 -11.85 6.03 7.59
N ALA A 162 -12.19 7.16 6.98
CA ALA A 162 -11.71 7.52 5.67
C ALA A 162 -11.24 8.96 5.60
N HIS A 163 -10.05 9.18 5.05
CA HIS A 163 -9.39 10.47 4.97
C HIS A 163 -8.79 10.68 3.58
N THR A 164 -8.82 11.92 3.08
CA THR A 164 -8.02 12.33 1.93
C THR A 164 -6.94 13.28 2.43
N VAL A 165 -5.69 12.99 2.11
CA VAL A 165 -4.55 13.75 2.62
C VAL A 165 -3.58 14.11 1.48
N ALA A 166 -2.78 15.14 1.69
CA ALA A 166 -1.65 15.45 0.81
C ALA A 166 -0.48 14.46 1.02
N PRO A 167 0.39 14.29 0.02
CA PRO A 167 1.54 13.36 0.13
C PRO A 167 2.42 13.59 1.37
N GLY A 168 2.63 14.85 1.78
CA GLY A 168 3.43 15.20 2.95
C GLY A 168 2.78 14.86 4.30
N GLU A 169 1.48 14.57 4.33
CA GLU A 169 0.71 14.30 5.55
C GLU A 169 0.57 12.79 5.85
N ILE A 170 1.01 11.93 4.92
CA ILE A 170 0.79 10.48 4.99
C ILE A 170 1.38 9.87 6.26
N ALA A 171 2.59 10.26 6.65
CA ALA A 171 3.25 9.68 7.82
C ALA A 171 2.41 9.91 9.10
N ALA A 172 1.90 11.13 9.28
CA ALA A 172 1.04 11.46 10.41
C ALA A 172 -0.30 10.72 10.35
N ALA A 173 -0.93 10.67 9.17
CA ALA A 173 -2.20 9.98 8.96
C ALA A 173 -2.09 8.47 9.22
N VAL A 174 -1.05 7.82 8.72
CA VAL A 174 -0.81 6.38 8.96
C VAL A 174 -0.51 6.11 10.43
N SER A 175 0.28 6.96 11.08
CA SER A 175 0.56 6.83 12.52
C SER A 175 -0.70 6.95 13.37
N SER A 176 -1.57 7.91 13.06
CA SER A 176 -2.87 8.10 13.72
C SER A 176 -3.80 6.91 13.49
N ALA A 177 -3.92 6.46 12.23
CA ALA A 177 -4.73 5.29 11.88
C ALA A 177 -4.27 4.04 12.62
N ARG A 178 -2.96 3.84 12.72
CA ARG A 178 -2.38 2.73 13.47
C ARG A 178 -2.70 2.78 14.96
N ALA A 179 -2.62 3.96 15.57
CA ALA A 179 -2.93 4.14 16.98
C ALA A 179 -4.42 3.90 17.29
N SER A 180 -5.31 4.21 16.34
CA SER A 180 -6.75 4.00 16.48
C SER A 180 -7.16 2.52 16.45
N ALA A 181 -6.33 1.65 15.89
CA ALA A 181 -6.58 0.22 15.68
C ALA A 181 -7.91 -0.09 14.95
N ARG A 182 -8.46 0.88 14.21
CA ARG A 182 -9.69 0.74 13.43
C ARG A 182 -9.37 0.56 11.94
N PRO A 183 -10.21 -0.16 11.19
CA PRO A 183 -10.06 -0.19 9.73
C PRO A 183 -10.13 1.23 9.17
N THR A 184 -9.11 1.61 8.45
CA THR A 184 -8.94 2.99 7.96
C THR A 184 -8.53 2.99 6.50
N LEU A 185 -9.04 3.93 5.73
CA LEU A 185 -8.56 4.25 4.39
C LEU A 185 -7.99 5.67 4.34
N ILE A 186 -6.80 5.78 3.79
CA ILE A 186 -6.12 7.04 3.51
C ILE A 186 -5.99 7.16 1.99
N GLN A 187 -6.72 8.09 1.40
CA GLN A 187 -6.62 8.41 -0.03
C GLN A 187 -5.59 9.50 -0.24
N VAL A 188 -4.75 9.32 -1.24
CA VAL A 188 -3.78 10.32 -1.69
C VAL A 188 -3.98 10.57 -3.18
N ASN A 189 -4.34 11.80 -3.53
CA ASN A 189 -4.42 12.20 -4.93
C ASN A 189 -3.05 12.74 -5.35
N LEU A 190 -2.50 12.19 -6.42
CA LEU A 190 -1.28 12.69 -7.06
C LEU A 190 -1.66 13.42 -8.34
N GLU A 191 -1.06 14.57 -8.55
CA GLU A 191 -1.18 15.38 -9.77
C GLU A 191 -0.22 14.91 -10.87
#